data_399dc137b9924b95b50f0af09dcfe446
#
_entry.id   399dc137b9924b95b50f0af09dcfe446
#
_cell.length_a   1.000
_cell.length_b   1.000
_cell.length_c   1.000
_cell.angle_alpha   90.00
_cell.angle_beta   90.00
_cell.angle_gamma   90.00
#
_symmetry.space_group_name_H-M   'P 1'
#
loop_
_entity.id
_entity.type
_entity.pdbx_description
1 polymer ?
#
loop_
_entity_poly.entity_id
_entity_poly.type
_entity_poly.pdbx_seq_one_letter_code
_entity_poly.pdbx_strand_id
1 'polypeptide(L)'
;MPVAADAKSNRKMYMEIRKLRQEEHIRTRCLWEDIFTEDTPEFLDYYYSTKVNNNEIYVIEDKNEIVSMLHLNPYQMRVQDKVYQTHYIVAVATLEKYRKQGLMKQLLNHTMQLMADRGEPFTFLMPASEAIYKPFGFEFVYEQRREKVSGKKCEDSSLEILEASQGDCQTIADFANEMLKEYDMVTWRDADYYKMILAEQVSENGGILMAKRDGKIEGVFCYAKEIEFEIREPLFYSSEVLQHAIYSLTGNEADHILCKGYGTEESKPLIMAKVLNSEFNLDLKKAKVFLNEVV
;
A
#
# COMPACT_ATOMS: atom_id res chain seq x y z
N MET A 1 -14.92 -64.19 7.91
CA MET A 1 -15.27 -62.79 8.19
C MET A 1 -14.25 -61.90 7.53
N PRO A 2 -14.58 -61.14 6.50
CA PRO A 2 -13.64 -60.19 5.94
C PRO A 2 -13.73 -58.87 6.71
N VAL A 3 -12.57 -58.39 7.13
CA VAL A 3 -12.38 -57.08 7.77
C VAL A 3 -12.61 -55.98 6.71
N ALA A 4 -13.60 -55.12 6.98
CA ALA A 4 -13.85 -53.96 6.14
C ALA A 4 -12.69 -52.97 6.25
N ALA A 5 -11.98 -52.76 5.17
CA ALA A 5 -11.01 -51.70 5.03
C ALA A 5 -11.73 -50.37 4.95
N ASP A 6 -11.53 -49.53 5.95
CA ASP A 6 -12.04 -48.14 6.03
C ASP A 6 -11.33 -47.29 4.97
N ALA A 7 -11.96 -47.13 3.83
CA ALA A 7 -11.52 -46.22 2.79
C ALA A 7 -11.77 -44.79 3.27
N LYS A 8 -10.80 -44.22 3.97
CA LYS A 8 -10.75 -42.75 4.15
C LYS A 8 -10.71 -42.09 2.78
N SER A 9 -11.88 -41.77 2.28
CA SER A 9 -12.07 -40.93 1.11
C SER A 9 -11.38 -39.59 1.34
N ASN A 10 -10.22 -39.41 0.74
CA ASN A 10 -9.52 -38.13 0.67
C ASN A 10 -10.28 -37.24 -0.32
N ARG A 11 -11.50 -36.85 0.02
CA ARG A 11 -12.27 -35.83 -0.70
C ARG A 11 -11.55 -34.51 -0.44
N LYS A 12 -10.65 -34.13 -1.33
CA LYS A 12 -10.18 -32.74 -1.44
C LYS A 12 -11.44 -31.89 -1.64
N MET A 13 -11.90 -31.26 -0.57
CA MET A 13 -13.07 -30.39 -0.62
C MET A 13 -12.65 -29.19 -1.46
N TYR A 14 -13.08 -29.14 -2.72
CA TYR A 14 -12.93 -27.96 -3.56
C TYR A 14 -13.93 -26.93 -3.03
N MET A 15 -13.41 -26.00 -2.23
CA MET A 15 -14.15 -24.82 -1.84
C MET A 15 -14.11 -23.85 -3.01
N GLU A 16 -15.25 -23.28 -3.37
CA GLU A 16 -15.39 -22.36 -4.48
C GLU A 16 -14.84 -20.98 -4.11
N ILE A 17 -14.10 -20.38 -5.06
CA ILE A 17 -13.69 -18.98 -4.95
C ILE A 17 -14.84 -18.11 -5.41
N ARG A 18 -15.20 -17.12 -4.60
CA ARG A 18 -16.27 -16.19 -4.89
C ARG A 18 -15.78 -14.74 -4.80
N LYS A 19 -16.12 -13.91 -5.78
CA LYS A 19 -16.02 -12.46 -5.66
C LYS A 19 -17.18 -11.95 -4.80
N LEU A 20 -16.90 -11.17 -3.76
CA LEU A 20 -17.92 -10.52 -2.96
C LEU A 20 -18.57 -9.37 -3.72
N ARG A 21 -19.86 -9.14 -3.46
CA ARG A 21 -20.53 -7.91 -3.85
C ARG A 21 -20.12 -6.80 -2.86
N GLN A 22 -20.25 -5.55 -3.27
CA GLN A 22 -19.79 -4.41 -2.46
C GLN A 22 -20.42 -4.40 -1.05
N GLU A 23 -21.70 -4.67 -0.94
CA GLU A 23 -22.39 -4.72 0.35
C GLU A 23 -21.94 -5.87 1.27
N GLU A 24 -21.22 -6.85 0.73
CA GLU A 24 -20.67 -7.97 1.47
C GLU A 24 -19.21 -7.73 1.92
N HIS A 25 -18.53 -6.69 1.44
CA HIS A 25 -17.12 -6.44 1.73
C HIS A 25 -16.84 -6.38 3.24
N ILE A 26 -17.74 -5.78 4.01
CA ILE A 26 -17.62 -5.68 5.47
C ILE A 26 -17.51 -7.04 6.18
N ARG A 27 -17.96 -8.13 5.56
CA ARG A 27 -17.87 -9.48 6.13
C ARG A 27 -16.43 -9.97 6.28
N THR A 28 -15.47 -9.38 5.55
CA THR A 28 -14.06 -9.74 5.63
C THR A 28 -13.35 -9.10 6.83
N ARG A 29 -13.97 -8.09 7.46
CA ARG A 29 -13.38 -7.33 8.56
C ARG A 29 -12.98 -8.21 9.75
N CYS A 30 -13.83 -9.13 10.17
CA CYS A 30 -13.50 -10.02 11.29
C CYS A 30 -12.25 -10.86 11.03
N LEU A 31 -12.09 -11.38 9.79
CA LEU A 31 -10.89 -12.14 9.44
C LEU A 31 -9.65 -11.23 9.36
N TRP A 32 -9.82 -9.97 8.96
CA TRP A 32 -8.73 -8.98 8.99
C TRP A 32 -8.26 -8.73 10.42
N GLU A 33 -9.18 -8.38 11.32
CA GLU A 33 -8.90 -8.12 12.75
C GLU A 33 -8.23 -9.31 13.46
N ASP A 34 -8.62 -10.55 13.10
CA ASP A 34 -8.04 -11.76 13.66
C ASP A 34 -6.58 -12.01 13.22
N ILE A 35 -6.18 -11.54 12.04
CA ILE A 35 -4.88 -11.87 11.42
C ILE A 35 -3.90 -10.70 11.46
N PHE A 36 -4.37 -9.47 11.26
CA PHE A 36 -3.55 -8.25 11.20
C PHE A 36 -3.82 -7.40 12.45
N THR A 37 -3.30 -7.89 13.57
CA THR A 37 -3.56 -7.30 14.91
C THR A 37 -2.86 -5.98 15.16
N GLU A 38 -1.96 -5.58 14.26
CA GLU A 38 -1.28 -4.30 14.26
C GLU A 38 -2.12 -3.16 13.67
N ASP A 39 -3.14 -3.48 12.86
CA ASP A 39 -4.03 -2.48 12.28
C ASP A 39 -5.09 -2.03 13.31
N THR A 40 -5.25 -0.72 13.44
CA THR A 40 -6.15 -0.16 14.45
C THR A 40 -7.60 -0.17 14.00
N PRO A 41 -8.56 -0.11 14.93
CA PRO A 41 -9.98 0.03 14.58
C PRO A 41 -10.27 1.26 13.71
N GLU A 42 -9.59 2.38 13.97
CA GLU A 42 -9.73 3.65 13.24
C GLU A 42 -9.28 3.52 11.78
N PHE A 43 -8.13 2.87 11.56
CA PHE A 43 -7.67 2.53 10.22
C PHE A 43 -8.65 1.60 9.49
N LEU A 44 -9.16 0.55 10.16
CA LEU A 44 -10.14 -0.36 9.57
C LEU A 44 -11.47 0.33 9.28
N ASP A 45 -11.91 1.27 10.11
CA ASP A 45 -13.11 2.09 9.85
C ASP A 45 -12.92 2.92 8.57
N TYR A 46 -11.75 3.56 8.39
CA TYR A 46 -11.38 4.23 7.15
C TYR A 46 -11.37 3.26 5.97
N TYR A 47 -10.69 2.13 6.10
CA TYR A 47 -10.55 1.16 5.00
C TYR A 47 -11.92 0.68 4.50
N TYR A 48 -12.78 0.20 5.42
CA TYR A 48 -14.09 -0.35 5.08
C TYR A 48 -15.16 0.68 4.73
N SER A 49 -14.99 1.94 5.11
CA SER A 49 -15.91 3.02 4.71
C SER A 49 -15.50 3.74 3.42
N THR A 50 -14.20 3.77 3.11
CA THR A 50 -13.65 4.61 2.04
C THR A 50 -12.87 3.81 1.01
N LYS A 51 -11.75 3.18 1.41
CA LYS A 51 -10.80 2.51 0.50
C LYS A 51 -11.43 1.35 -0.24
N VAL A 52 -12.22 0.55 0.44
CA VAL A 52 -12.82 -0.69 -0.08
C VAL A 52 -13.86 -0.47 -1.17
N ASN A 53 -14.36 0.75 -1.36
CA ASN A 53 -15.46 1.03 -2.28
C ASN A 53 -15.17 0.67 -3.75
N ASN A 54 -13.91 0.76 -4.15
CA ASN A 54 -13.46 0.43 -5.51
C ASN A 54 -12.71 -0.90 -5.60
N ASN A 55 -12.60 -1.63 -4.49
CA ASN A 55 -11.83 -2.86 -4.42
C ASN A 55 -12.62 -4.06 -4.95
N GLU A 56 -11.89 -5.08 -5.38
CA GLU A 56 -12.44 -6.40 -5.59
C GLU A 56 -11.99 -7.31 -4.46
N ILE A 57 -12.92 -8.04 -3.85
CA ILE A 57 -12.61 -8.98 -2.77
C ILE A 57 -12.97 -10.39 -3.21
N TYR A 58 -11.99 -11.27 -3.15
CA TYR A 58 -12.15 -12.69 -3.44
C TYR A 58 -12.02 -13.51 -2.17
N VAL A 59 -12.96 -14.41 -1.95
CA VAL A 59 -13.03 -15.23 -0.74
C VAL A 59 -13.24 -16.70 -1.06
N ILE A 60 -12.88 -17.53 -0.09
CA ILE A 60 -13.32 -18.92 0.03
C ILE A 60 -14.16 -19.03 1.29
N GLU A 61 -15.34 -19.62 1.17
CA GLU A 61 -16.27 -19.80 2.27
C GLU A 61 -16.46 -21.28 2.61
N ASP A 62 -16.57 -21.60 3.90
CA ASP A 62 -17.07 -22.87 4.42
C ASP A 62 -18.30 -22.61 5.32
N LYS A 63 -19.45 -23.17 4.95
CA LYS A 63 -20.72 -23.01 5.72
C LYS A 63 -21.05 -21.55 6.02
N ASN A 64 -20.90 -20.67 5.03
CA ASN A 64 -21.14 -19.23 5.14
C ASN A 64 -20.14 -18.44 6.01
N GLU A 65 -19.05 -19.07 6.48
CA GLU A 65 -17.91 -18.41 7.13
C GLU A 65 -16.84 -18.13 6.08
N ILE A 66 -16.31 -16.91 6.03
CA ILE A 66 -15.16 -16.59 5.18
C ILE A 66 -13.92 -17.18 5.86
N VAL A 67 -13.30 -18.16 5.20
CA VAL A 67 -12.15 -18.90 5.75
C VAL A 67 -10.82 -18.49 5.12
N SER A 68 -10.88 -17.87 3.95
CA SER A 68 -9.72 -17.25 3.31
C SER A 68 -10.17 -16.09 2.44
N MET A 69 -9.35 -15.04 2.37
CA MET A 69 -9.63 -13.83 1.63
C MET A 69 -8.39 -13.26 0.95
N LEU A 70 -8.63 -12.42 -0.05
CA LEU A 70 -7.66 -11.61 -0.74
C LEU A 70 -8.37 -10.40 -1.32
N HIS A 71 -7.81 -9.20 -1.10
CA HIS A 71 -8.33 -7.96 -1.66
C HIS A 71 -7.45 -7.49 -2.81
N LEU A 72 -8.07 -6.95 -3.85
CA LEU A 72 -7.44 -6.30 -4.98
C LEU A 72 -7.80 -4.81 -4.96
N ASN A 73 -6.82 -3.98 -4.61
CA ASN A 73 -6.97 -2.53 -4.63
C ASN A 73 -6.54 -2.01 -6.00
N PRO A 74 -7.42 -1.30 -6.74
CA PRO A 74 -7.06 -0.76 -8.04
C PRO A 74 -6.08 0.40 -7.91
N TYR A 75 -5.05 0.38 -8.76
CA TYR A 75 -4.06 1.45 -8.88
C TYR A 75 -3.81 1.81 -10.34
N GLN A 76 -3.59 3.09 -10.58
CA GLN A 76 -3.00 3.57 -11.81
C GLN A 76 -1.50 3.74 -11.60
N MET A 77 -0.71 3.09 -12.47
CA MET A 77 0.73 3.11 -12.37
C MET A 77 1.34 3.76 -13.60
N ARG A 78 2.09 4.86 -13.43
CA ARG A 78 2.93 5.37 -14.50
C ARG A 78 4.18 4.50 -14.60
N VAL A 79 4.37 3.91 -15.76
CA VAL A 79 5.56 3.15 -16.11
C VAL A 79 6.17 3.81 -17.35
N GLN A 80 7.32 4.45 -17.19
CA GLN A 80 7.89 5.35 -18.20
C GLN A 80 6.84 6.41 -18.61
N ASP A 81 6.49 6.49 -19.89
CA ASP A 81 5.54 7.47 -20.43
C ASP A 81 4.08 6.96 -20.52
N LYS A 82 3.78 5.80 -19.96
CA LYS A 82 2.45 5.18 -20.05
C LYS A 82 1.85 4.96 -18.67
N VAL A 83 0.54 5.16 -18.58
CA VAL A 83 -0.25 4.83 -17.39
C VAL A 83 -0.97 3.51 -17.63
N TYR A 84 -0.81 2.59 -16.68
CA TYR A 84 -1.43 1.27 -16.68
C TYR A 84 -2.38 1.14 -15.49
N GLN A 85 -3.51 0.49 -15.73
CA GLN A 85 -4.35 -0.02 -14.65
C GLN A 85 -3.78 -1.33 -14.15
N THR A 86 -3.64 -1.47 -12.84
CA THR A 86 -3.22 -2.70 -12.17
C THR A 86 -3.87 -2.81 -10.80
N HIS A 87 -3.65 -3.91 -10.10
CA HIS A 87 -4.14 -4.08 -8.74
C HIS A 87 -3.00 -4.39 -7.77
N TYR A 88 -3.08 -3.77 -6.61
CA TYR A 88 -2.28 -4.08 -5.43
C TYR A 88 -2.99 -5.19 -4.64
N ILE A 89 -2.28 -6.26 -4.33
CA ILE A 89 -2.80 -7.37 -3.53
C ILE A 89 -2.58 -7.07 -2.06
N VAL A 90 -3.66 -7.03 -1.29
CA VAL A 90 -3.62 -6.77 0.15
C VAL A 90 -4.54 -7.72 0.91
N ALA A 91 -4.42 -7.76 2.23
CA ALA A 91 -5.26 -8.56 3.14
C ALA A 91 -5.37 -10.05 2.75
N VAL A 92 -4.24 -10.64 2.38
CA VAL A 92 -4.17 -12.07 2.06
C VAL A 92 -4.19 -12.86 3.37
N ALA A 93 -5.35 -13.37 3.76
CA ALA A 93 -5.55 -14.03 5.04
C ALA A 93 -6.22 -15.39 4.90
N THR A 94 -5.92 -16.27 5.85
CA THR A 94 -6.58 -17.58 6.00
C THR A 94 -6.70 -17.90 7.49
N LEU A 95 -7.91 -18.23 7.93
CA LEU A 95 -8.18 -18.66 9.29
C LEU A 95 -7.23 -19.80 9.70
N GLU A 96 -6.72 -19.76 10.91
CA GLU A 96 -5.68 -20.69 11.38
C GLU A 96 -6.06 -22.15 11.17
N LYS A 97 -7.30 -22.54 11.52
CA LYS A 97 -7.84 -23.90 11.36
C LYS A 97 -7.90 -24.40 9.90
N TYR A 98 -7.80 -23.48 8.93
CA TYR A 98 -7.81 -23.78 7.48
C TYR A 98 -6.45 -23.59 6.81
N ARG A 99 -5.41 -23.20 7.55
CA ARG A 99 -4.05 -23.03 7.00
C ARG A 99 -3.49 -24.37 6.51
N LYS A 100 -2.45 -24.30 5.66
CA LYS A 100 -1.77 -25.47 5.06
C LYS A 100 -2.64 -26.38 4.18
N GLN A 101 -3.84 -25.92 3.80
CA GLN A 101 -4.74 -26.63 2.87
C GLN A 101 -4.68 -26.07 1.44
N GLY A 102 -3.83 -25.08 1.18
CA GLY A 102 -3.64 -24.48 -0.14
C GLY A 102 -4.66 -23.43 -0.55
N LEU A 103 -5.49 -22.92 0.38
CA LEU A 103 -6.55 -21.94 0.07
C LEU A 103 -5.95 -20.62 -0.45
N MET A 104 -4.93 -20.07 0.24
CA MET A 104 -4.21 -18.88 -0.22
C MET A 104 -3.63 -19.08 -1.64
N LYS A 105 -3.05 -20.25 -1.92
CA LYS A 105 -2.53 -20.57 -3.26
C LYS A 105 -3.62 -20.53 -4.33
N GLN A 106 -4.81 -21.04 -3.99
CA GLN A 106 -5.96 -21.05 -4.90
C GLN A 106 -6.41 -19.62 -5.20
N LEU A 107 -6.55 -18.75 -4.17
CA LEU A 107 -6.91 -17.34 -4.32
C LEU A 107 -5.89 -16.58 -5.15
N LEU A 108 -4.59 -16.66 -4.81
CA LEU A 108 -3.54 -15.97 -5.55
C LEU A 108 -3.49 -16.39 -7.02
N ASN A 109 -3.53 -17.69 -7.32
CA ASN A 109 -3.50 -18.16 -8.69
C ASN A 109 -4.74 -17.70 -9.48
N HIS A 110 -5.93 -17.76 -8.86
CA HIS A 110 -7.17 -17.32 -9.49
C HIS A 110 -7.13 -15.83 -9.82
N THR A 111 -6.77 -14.99 -8.85
CA THR A 111 -6.76 -13.54 -9.03
C THR A 111 -5.67 -13.08 -10.00
N MET A 112 -4.47 -13.68 -9.95
CA MET A 112 -3.41 -13.39 -10.93
C MET A 112 -3.80 -13.78 -12.35
N GLN A 113 -4.47 -14.93 -12.54
CA GLN A 113 -4.97 -15.32 -13.85
C GLN A 113 -6.04 -14.33 -14.34
N LEU A 114 -6.95 -13.91 -13.47
CA LEU A 114 -7.99 -12.94 -13.78
C LEU A 114 -7.41 -11.58 -14.23
N MET A 115 -6.39 -11.08 -13.51
CA MET A 115 -5.69 -9.86 -13.89
C MET A 115 -4.95 -10.00 -15.23
N ALA A 116 -4.30 -11.14 -15.45
CA ALA A 116 -3.65 -11.45 -16.73
C ALA A 116 -4.65 -11.50 -17.90
N ASP A 117 -5.81 -12.14 -17.71
CA ASP A 117 -6.88 -12.22 -18.72
C ASP A 117 -7.49 -10.84 -19.05
N ARG A 118 -7.41 -9.89 -18.12
CA ARG A 118 -7.78 -8.48 -18.32
C ARG A 118 -6.69 -7.66 -19.03
N GLY A 119 -5.52 -8.23 -19.26
CA GLY A 119 -4.37 -7.56 -19.88
C GLY A 119 -3.58 -6.67 -18.90
N GLU A 120 -3.75 -6.84 -17.60
CA GLU A 120 -2.93 -6.12 -16.63
C GLU A 120 -1.46 -6.51 -16.77
N PRO A 121 -0.52 -5.53 -16.80
CA PRO A 121 0.88 -5.83 -17.10
C PRO A 121 1.61 -6.54 -15.97
N PHE A 122 1.28 -6.21 -14.74
CA PHE A 122 1.88 -6.74 -13.50
C PHE A 122 0.91 -6.56 -12.33
N THR A 123 1.24 -7.17 -11.21
CA THR A 123 0.63 -6.91 -9.89
C THR A 123 1.73 -6.76 -8.85
N PHE A 124 1.41 -6.16 -7.73
CA PHE A 124 2.38 -5.91 -6.66
C PHE A 124 1.73 -6.05 -5.28
N LEU A 125 2.57 -6.17 -4.25
CA LEU A 125 2.14 -6.34 -2.86
C LEU A 125 3.28 -5.97 -1.90
N MET A 126 2.92 -5.68 -0.65
CA MET A 126 3.85 -5.65 0.47
C MET A 126 3.80 -7.02 1.17
N PRO A 127 4.89 -7.80 1.15
CA PRO A 127 4.84 -9.16 1.66
C PRO A 127 4.99 -9.19 3.18
N ALA A 128 4.18 -9.99 3.87
CA ALA A 128 4.44 -10.36 5.26
C ALA A 128 5.76 -11.17 5.39
N SER A 129 6.13 -11.93 4.34
CA SER A 129 7.41 -12.62 4.20
C SER A 129 7.67 -12.96 2.73
N GLU A 130 8.90 -12.75 2.26
CA GLU A 130 9.34 -13.12 0.90
C GLU A 130 9.03 -14.59 0.56
N ALA A 131 9.29 -15.48 1.53
CA ALA A 131 9.13 -16.92 1.35
C ALA A 131 7.70 -17.35 0.98
N ILE A 132 6.69 -16.51 1.31
CA ILE A 132 5.28 -16.77 0.98
C ILE A 132 5.02 -16.53 -0.51
N TYR A 133 5.57 -15.45 -1.07
CA TYR A 133 5.20 -14.96 -2.41
C TYR A 133 6.21 -15.30 -3.50
N LYS A 134 7.47 -15.57 -3.15
CA LYS A 134 8.51 -16.00 -4.09
C LYS A 134 8.12 -17.27 -4.91
N PRO A 135 7.46 -18.31 -4.33
CA PRO A 135 7.00 -19.46 -5.11
C PRO A 135 5.93 -19.14 -6.18
N PHE A 136 5.31 -17.97 -6.10
CA PHE A 136 4.34 -17.46 -7.09
C PHE A 136 5.00 -16.58 -8.16
N GLY A 137 6.32 -16.36 -8.08
CA GLY A 137 7.09 -15.55 -9.03
C GLY A 137 7.08 -14.06 -8.71
N PHE A 138 6.78 -13.68 -7.47
CA PHE A 138 7.00 -12.32 -6.99
C PHE A 138 8.46 -12.11 -6.63
N GLU A 139 8.98 -10.92 -6.93
CA GLU A 139 10.34 -10.50 -6.62
C GLU A 139 10.32 -9.08 -6.09
N PHE A 140 11.26 -8.73 -5.20
CA PHE A 140 11.40 -7.36 -4.72
C PHE A 140 11.78 -6.41 -5.85
N VAL A 141 11.07 -5.31 -5.93
CA VAL A 141 11.24 -4.26 -6.94
C VAL A 141 11.47 -2.87 -6.33
N TYR A 142 11.16 -2.73 -5.04
CA TYR A 142 11.36 -1.48 -4.32
C TYR A 142 11.89 -1.73 -2.92
N GLU A 143 12.93 -0.96 -2.57
CA GLU A 143 13.49 -0.86 -1.23
C GLU A 143 13.18 0.51 -0.66
N GLN A 144 12.49 0.55 0.47
CA GLN A 144 12.16 1.80 1.15
C GLN A 144 13.36 2.27 1.96
N ARG A 145 13.88 3.43 1.61
CA ARG A 145 14.88 4.14 2.42
C ARG A 145 14.24 4.69 3.68
N ARG A 146 15.00 4.76 4.75
CA ARG A 146 14.54 5.27 6.04
C ARG A 146 15.67 6.02 6.74
N GLU A 147 15.32 7.14 7.35
CA GLU A 147 16.27 7.95 8.12
C GLU A 147 15.52 8.70 9.23
N LYS A 148 16.16 8.85 10.40
CA LYS A 148 15.66 9.70 11.47
C LYS A 148 16.20 11.11 11.27
N VAL A 149 15.32 12.07 11.03
CA VAL A 149 15.67 13.47 10.73
C VAL A 149 15.22 14.36 11.86
N SER A 150 16.11 15.26 12.33
CA SER A 150 15.78 16.25 13.34
C SER A 150 15.07 17.46 12.71
N GLY A 151 14.16 18.05 13.49
CA GLY A 151 13.58 19.34 13.15
C GLY A 151 14.60 20.47 13.24
N LYS A 152 14.44 21.48 12.40
CA LYS A 152 15.19 22.73 12.49
C LYS A 152 14.33 23.89 12.04
N LYS A 153 14.27 24.93 12.83
CA LYS A 153 13.55 26.14 12.48
C LYS A 153 14.24 26.84 11.30
N CYS A 154 13.47 27.13 10.26
CA CYS A 154 13.94 28.00 9.18
C CYS A 154 13.81 29.47 9.57
N GLU A 155 14.84 30.27 9.35
CA GLU A 155 14.83 31.71 9.62
C GLU A 155 14.17 32.53 8.50
N ASP A 156 14.00 31.91 7.32
CA ASP A 156 13.32 32.55 6.19
C ASP A 156 11.79 32.54 6.40
N SER A 157 11.25 33.71 6.72
CA SER A 157 9.81 33.91 6.98
C SER A 157 8.92 33.73 5.75
N SER A 158 9.50 33.61 4.56
CA SER A 158 8.72 33.30 3.33
C SER A 158 8.40 31.82 3.20
N LEU A 159 9.05 30.93 3.97
CA LEU A 159 8.75 29.50 4.02
C LEU A 159 7.65 29.23 5.03
N GLU A 160 6.50 28.89 4.54
CA GLU A 160 5.29 28.58 5.33
C GLU A 160 5.01 27.08 5.29
N ILE A 161 4.67 26.50 6.46
CA ILE A 161 4.19 25.12 6.58
C ILE A 161 2.70 25.14 6.86
N LEU A 162 1.92 24.51 5.99
CA LEU A 162 0.46 24.53 6.03
C LEU A 162 -0.09 23.11 6.00
N GLU A 163 -1.14 22.86 6.78
CA GLU A 163 -1.93 21.63 6.63
C GLU A 163 -2.73 21.67 5.32
N ALA A 164 -2.64 20.57 4.57
CA ALA A 164 -3.39 20.40 3.34
C ALA A 164 -4.86 20.10 3.60
N SER A 165 -5.70 20.63 2.74
CA SER A 165 -7.14 20.32 2.64
C SER A 165 -7.44 19.53 1.37
N GLN A 166 -8.68 19.04 1.25
CA GLN A 166 -9.13 18.39 0.01
C GLN A 166 -9.00 19.30 -1.23
N GLY A 167 -9.09 20.64 -1.04
CA GLY A 167 -8.93 21.62 -2.11
C GLY A 167 -7.51 21.70 -2.67
N ASP A 168 -6.51 21.26 -1.90
CA ASP A 168 -5.10 21.30 -2.30
C ASP A 168 -4.64 20.04 -3.05
N CYS A 169 -5.45 18.97 -3.05
CA CYS A 169 -5.05 17.64 -3.54
C CYS A 169 -4.57 17.64 -5.00
N GLN A 170 -5.17 18.44 -5.90
CA GLN A 170 -4.70 18.52 -7.28
C GLN A 170 -3.33 19.20 -7.37
N THR A 171 -3.11 20.29 -6.64
CA THR A 171 -1.82 20.99 -6.63
C THR A 171 -0.71 20.13 -6.03
N ILE A 172 -1.04 19.33 -5.01
CA ILE A 172 -0.13 18.35 -4.42
C ILE A 172 0.22 17.26 -5.45
N ALA A 173 -0.77 16.75 -6.18
CA ALA A 173 -0.58 15.73 -7.21
C ALA A 173 0.35 16.21 -8.33
N ASP A 174 0.14 17.45 -8.80
CA ASP A 174 0.97 18.05 -9.84
C ASP A 174 2.43 18.19 -9.37
N PHE A 175 2.65 18.67 -8.14
CA PHE A 175 3.97 18.76 -7.53
C PHE A 175 4.63 17.37 -7.40
N ALA A 176 3.91 16.38 -6.89
CA ALA A 176 4.45 15.04 -6.68
C ALA A 176 4.81 14.35 -8.00
N ASN A 177 3.98 14.48 -9.03
CA ASN A 177 4.28 13.93 -10.35
C ASN A 177 5.53 14.57 -10.96
N GLU A 178 5.73 15.88 -10.77
CA GLU A 178 6.96 16.57 -11.22
C GLU A 178 8.19 16.07 -10.45
N MET A 179 8.10 15.92 -9.12
CA MET A 179 9.20 15.41 -8.28
C MET A 179 9.59 13.97 -8.63
N LEU A 180 8.64 13.17 -9.06
CA LEU A 180 8.82 11.74 -9.33
C LEU A 180 9.03 11.42 -10.82
N LYS A 181 9.12 12.41 -11.69
CA LYS A 181 9.23 12.22 -13.15
C LYS A 181 10.45 11.38 -13.58
N GLU A 182 11.54 11.45 -12.83
CA GLU A 182 12.78 10.70 -13.10
C GLU A 182 12.73 9.22 -12.72
N TYR A 183 11.63 8.76 -12.12
CA TYR A 183 11.43 7.35 -11.81
C TYR A 183 10.78 6.64 -13.01
N ASP A 184 11.22 5.40 -13.27
CA ASP A 184 10.66 4.57 -14.34
C ASP A 184 9.26 4.05 -14.00
N MET A 185 8.98 3.82 -12.70
CA MET A 185 7.72 3.28 -12.22
C MET A 185 7.31 3.93 -10.91
N VAL A 186 6.12 4.52 -10.90
CA VAL A 186 5.49 5.16 -9.73
C VAL A 186 3.98 4.98 -9.80
N THR A 187 3.30 5.07 -8.67
CA THR A 187 1.86 5.29 -8.65
C THR A 187 1.53 6.63 -9.32
N TRP A 188 0.59 6.62 -10.27
CA TRP A 188 0.07 7.84 -10.85
C TRP A 188 -0.77 8.61 -9.83
N ARG A 189 -0.44 9.87 -9.64
CA ARG A 189 -1.06 10.71 -8.64
C ARG A 189 -1.99 11.73 -9.29
N ASP A 190 -3.23 11.76 -8.81
CA ASP A 190 -4.22 12.77 -9.13
C ASP A 190 -4.90 13.30 -7.85
N ALA A 191 -5.89 14.16 -8.00
CA ALA A 191 -6.60 14.71 -6.86
C ALA A 191 -7.30 13.64 -6.02
N ASP A 192 -7.84 12.60 -6.64
CA ASP A 192 -8.58 11.56 -5.92
C ASP A 192 -7.61 10.64 -5.17
N TYR A 193 -6.42 10.37 -5.72
CA TYR A 193 -5.34 9.70 -5.00
C TYR A 193 -5.01 10.45 -3.70
N TYR A 194 -4.75 11.76 -3.76
CA TYR A 194 -4.38 12.52 -2.55
C TYR A 194 -5.54 12.76 -1.59
N LYS A 195 -6.79 12.80 -2.04
CA LYS A 195 -7.96 12.79 -1.14
C LYS A 195 -8.01 11.48 -0.33
N MET A 196 -7.71 10.36 -0.96
CA MET A 196 -7.67 9.05 -0.31
C MET A 196 -6.50 8.96 0.69
N ILE A 197 -5.30 9.40 0.29
CA ILE A 197 -4.14 9.47 1.19
C ILE A 197 -4.42 10.40 2.38
N LEU A 198 -5.03 11.57 2.17
CA LEU A 198 -5.40 12.48 3.26
C LEU A 198 -6.36 11.82 4.25
N ALA A 199 -7.38 11.11 3.76
CA ALA A 199 -8.32 10.40 4.62
C ALA A 199 -7.64 9.27 5.41
N GLU A 200 -6.69 8.55 4.79
CA GLU A 200 -5.87 7.52 5.42
C GLU A 200 -5.01 8.11 6.55
N GLN A 201 -4.22 9.17 6.24
CA GLN A 201 -3.39 9.80 7.26
C GLN A 201 -4.21 10.36 8.43
N VAL A 202 -5.39 10.94 8.15
CA VAL A 202 -6.31 11.45 9.20
C VAL A 202 -6.81 10.32 10.10
N SER A 203 -7.10 9.12 9.56
CA SER A 203 -7.50 7.97 10.37
C SER A 203 -6.39 7.49 11.33
N GLU A 204 -5.14 7.83 11.03
CA GLU A 204 -3.96 7.52 11.84
C GLU A 204 -3.44 8.75 12.63
N ASN A 205 -4.33 9.68 12.97
CA ASN A 205 -4.00 10.92 13.70
C ASN A 205 -2.94 11.80 13.01
N GLY A 206 -2.88 11.75 11.70
CA GLY A 206 -1.93 12.46 10.85
C GLY A 206 -2.59 13.39 9.86
N GLY A 207 -1.87 13.69 8.79
CA GLY A 207 -2.32 14.58 7.72
C GLY A 207 -1.28 14.71 6.61
N ILE A 208 -1.44 15.76 5.80
CA ILE A 208 -0.47 16.13 4.77
C ILE A 208 -0.05 17.58 5.00
N LEU A 209 1.26 17.82 5.14
CA LEU A 209 1.82 19.16 5.16
C LEU A 209 2.26 19.60 3.77
N MET A 210 2.03 20.86 3.47
CA MET A 210 2.63 21.57 2.35
C MET A 210 3.60 22.63 2.85
N ALA A 211 4.83 22.58 2.37
CA ALA A 211 5.77 23.68 2.52
C ALA A 211 5.66 24.59 1.30
N LYS A 212 5.38 25.87 1.51
CA LYS A 212 5.27 26.88 0.46
C LYS A 212 6.24 28.03 0.68
N ARG A 213 6.89 28.49 -0.39
CA ARG A 213 7.68 29.69 -0.42
C ARG A 213 7.15 30.62 -1.50
N ASP A 214 6.80 31.84 -1.14
CA ASP A 214 6.19 32.81 -2.05
C ASP A 214 4.97 32.22 -2.83
N GLY A 215 4.16 31.40 -2.14
CA GLY A 215 2.97 30.76 -2.69
C GLY A 215 3.22 29.53 -3.56
N LYS A 216 4.49 29.13 -3.81
CA LYS A 216 4.84 27.93 -4.57
C LYS A 216 5.17 26.77 -3.62
N ILE A 217 4.73 25.55 -3.97
CA ILE A 217 5.06 24.36 -3.19
C ILE A 217 6.56 24.04 -3.36
N GLU A 218 7.25 23.84 -2.24
CA GLU A 218 8.64 23.37 -2.14
C GLU A 218 8.74 22.00 -1.46
N GLY A 219 7.68 21.54 -0.82
CA GLY A 219 7.64 20.22 -0.20
C GLY A 219 6.22 19.77 0.13
N VAL A 220 6.03 18.45 0.12
CA VAL A 220 4.81 17.75 0.55
C VAL A 220 5.22 16.59 1.44
N PHE A 221 4.55 16.42 2.58
CA PHE A 221 4.90 15.46 3.61
C PHE A 221 3.63 14.82 4.17
N CYS A 222 3.39 13.55 3.85
CA CYS A 222 2.38 12.75 4.55
C CYS A 222 2.94 12.37 5.93
N TYR A 223 2.14 12.44 6.99
CA TYR A 223 2.57 12.06 8.33
C TYR A 223 1.48 11.32 9.09
N ALA A 224 1.88 10.45 10.01
CA ALA A 224 1.01 9.72 10.92
C ALA A 224 1.59 9.72 12.34
N LYS A 225 0.70 9.61 13.36
CA LYS A 225 1.08 9.68 14.80
C LYS A 225 0.49 8.53 15.62
N GLU A 226 -0.06 7.50 14.98
CA GLU A 226 -0.83 6.51 15.71
C GLU A 226 0.04 5.54 16.52
N ILE A 227 0.98 4.87 15.88
CA ILE A 227 1.88 3.89 16.53
C ILE A 227 3.24 4.52 16.79
N GLU A 228 3.83 5.12 15.77
CA GLU A 228 5.08 5.86 15.82
C GLU A 228 4.89 7.16 15.03
N PHE A 229 5.47 8.26 15.52
CA PHE A 229 5.42 9.50 14.77
C PHE A 229 6.37 9.39 13.58
N GLU A 230 5.81 9.39 12.39
CA GLU A 230 6.56 9.22 11.15
C GLU A 230 6.10 10.15 10.04
N ILE A 231 7.05 10.50 9.17
CA ILE A 231 6.76 11.10 7.87
C ILE A 231 6.82 10.00 6.83
N ARG A 232 5.76 9.92 6.04
CA ARG A 232 5.64 9.02 4.91
C ARG A 232 5.76 9.82 3.62
N GLU A 233 6.53 9.31 2.67
CA GLU A 233 6.68 9.93 1.35
C GLU A 233 7.04 11.44 1.39
N PRO A 234 8.17 11.84 1.99
CA PRO A 234 8.61 13.23 1.94
C PRO A 234 9.11 13.57 0.53
N LEU A 235 8.43 14.51 -0.12
CA LEU A 235 8.80 15.05 -1.43
C LEU A 235 9.16 16.53 -1.26
N PHE A 236 10.39 16.93 -1.57
CA PHE A 236 10.87 18.30 -1.32
C PHE A 236 12.11 18.65 -2.16
N TYR A 237 12.35 19.94 -2.35
CA TYR A 237 13.53 20.41 -3.10
C TYR A 237 14.80 20.51 -2.24
N SER A 238 14.69 20.79 -0.94
CA SER A 238 15.86 20.91 -0.06
C SER A 238 15.65 20.32 1.33
N SER A 239 16.73 19.84 1.96
CA SER A 239 16.68 19.31 3.32
C SER A 239 16.22 20.34 4.37
N GLU A 240 16.44 21.64 4.12
CA GLU A 240 15.95 22.71 4.97
C GLU A 240 14.41 22.69 5.07
N VAL A 241 13.72 22.46 3.95
CA VAL A 241 12.25 22.38 3.87
C VAL A 241 11.74 21.19 4.72
N LEU A 242 12.39 20.02 4.58
CA LEU A 242 12.05 18.85 5.40
C LEU A 242 12.26 19.11 6.89
N GLN A 243 13.43 19.66 7.26
CA GLN A 243 13.74 19.93 8.66
C GLN A 243 12.77 20.95 9.26
N HIS A 244 12.36 21.96 8.49
CA HIS A 244 11.38 22.94 8.97
C HIS A 244 9.97 22.34 9.09
N ALA A 245 9.56 21.46 8.19
CA ALA A 245 8.31 20.73 8.33
C ALA A 245 8.29 19.87 9.60
N ILE A 246 9.38 19.16 9.91
CA ILE A 246 9.54 18.39 11.14
C ILE A 246 9.46 19.32 12.39
N TYR A 247 10.17 20.45 12.36
CA TYR A 247 10.10 21.43 13.45
C TYR A 247 8.66 21.93 13.68
N SER A 248 7.91 22.18 12.59
CA SER A 248 6.52 22.62 12.68
C SER A 248 5.60 21.57 13.30
N LEU A 249 5.90 20.28 13.12
CA LEU A 249 5.13 19.17 13.70
C LEU A 249 5.47 18.93 15.18
N THR A 250 6.74 19.15 15.58
CA THR A 250 7.25 18.81 16.92
C THR A 250 7.36 20.01 17.84
N GLY A 251 7.57 21.21 17.30
CA GLY A 251 7.92 22.41 18.05
C GLY A 251 9.32 22.38 18.67
N ASN A 252 10.15 21.38 18.35
CA ASN A 252 11.43 21.14 19.01
C ASN A 252 12.48 20.66 18.00
N GLU A 253 13.70 21.26 18.05
CA GLU A 253 14.82 20.87 17.19
C GLU A 253 15.52 19.57 17.63
N ALA A 254 15.34 19.15 18.87
CA ALA A 254 15.95 17.92 19.38
C ALA A 254 15.19 16.65 19.00
N ASP A 255 13.94 16.78 18.59
CA ASP A 255 13.13 15.63 18.23
C ASP A 255 13.51 15.12 16.82
N HIS A 256 13.58 13.81 16.71
CA HIS A 256 13.86 13.12 15.46
C HIS A 256 12.63 12.34 15.05
N ILE A 257 12.20 12.51 13.81
CA ILE A 257 11.08 11.77 13.22
C ILE A 257 11.62 10.78 12.19
N LEU A 258 11.06 9.57 12.18
CA LEU A 258 11.35 8.58 11.15
C LEU A 258 10.74 9.03 9.82
N CYS A 259 11.60 9.26 8.82
CA CYS A 259 11.21 9.57 7.45
C CYS A 259 11.29 8.29 6.59
N LYS A 260 10.15 7.79 6.13
CA LYS A 260 10.04 6.65 5.22
C LYS A 260 9.99 7.13 3.77
N GLY A 261 10.80 6.52 2.89
CA GLY A 261 10.99 6.96 1.50
C GLY A 261 12.14 7.95 1.33
N TYR A 262 12.89 8.24 2.39
CA TYR A 262 13.99 9.21 2.40
C TYR A 262 15.20 8.68 3.16
N GLY A 263 16.40 9.19 2.80
CA GLY A 263 17.63 9.02 3.54
C GLY A 263 18.52 7.88 3.07
N THR A 264 19.53 7.55 3.90
CA THR A 264 20.56 6.56 3.58
C THR A 264 20.93 5.66 4.77
N GLU A 265 20.38 5.90 5.95
CA GLU A 265 20.73 5.14 7.16
C GLU A 265 20.26 3.69 7.09
N GLU A 266 19.06 3.47 6.58
CA GLU A 266 18.46 2.14 6.45
C GLU A 266 17.75 2.00 5.12
N SER A 267 17.81 0.79 4.54
CA SER A 267 17.00 0.40 3.40
C SER A 267 16.34 -0.95 3.69
N LYS A 268 15.02 -1.03 3.50
CA LYS A 268 14.27 -2.27 3.69
C LYS A 268 13.56 -2.67 2.40
N PRO A 269 13.71 -3.91 1.92
CA PRO A 269 12.86 -4.45 0.88
C PRO A 269 11.39 -4.30 1.31
N LEU A 270 10.58 -3.61 0.49
CA LEU A 270 9.21 -3.30 0.86
C LEU A 270 8.20 -3.91 -0.11
N ILE A 271 8.34 -3.67 -1.39
CA ILE A 271 7.35 -4.07 -2.39
C ILE A 271 7.90 -5.19 -3.27
N MET A 272 7.11 -6.24 -3.39
CA MET A 272 7.32 -7.29 -4.39
C MET A 272 6.31 -7.10 -5.53
N ALA A 273 6.75 -7.37 -6.77
CA ALA A 273 5.90 -7.38 -7.94
C ALA A 273 6.07 -8.66 -8.76
N LYS A 274 5.05 -8.93 -9.55
CA LYS A 274 5.03 -10.03 -10.53
C LYS A 274 4.50 -9.53 -11.85
N VAL A 275 5.26 -9.73 -12.93
CA VAL A 275 4.82 -9.51 -14.29
C VAL A 275 3.77 -10.56 -14.66
N LEU A 276 2.63 -10.12 -15.18
CA LEU A 276 1.50 -10.96 -15.58
C LEU A 276 1.41 -11.11 -17.11
N ASN A 277 1.86 -10.09 -17.85
CA ASN A 277 1.80 -10.08 -19.30
C ASN A 277 3.23 -10.05 -19.89
N SER A 278 3.55 -11.00 -20.75
CA SER A 278 4.87 -11.11 -21.39
C SER A 278 5.21 -9.96 -22.37
N GLU A 279 4.23 -9.16 -22.75
CA GLU A 279 4.44 -7.96 -23.58
C GLU A 279 4.93 -6.76 -22.75
N PHE A 280 4.91 -6.86 -21.41
CA PHE A 280 5.43 -5.85 -20.53
C PHE A 280 6.97 -5.91 -20.47
N ASN A 281 7.64 -4.92 -21.06
CA ASN A 281 9.07 -4.96 -21.35
C ASN A 281 9.97 -4.24 -20.33
N LEU A 282 9.44 -3.77 -19.19
CA LEU A 282 10.27 -3.16 -18.15
C LEU A 282 10.93 -4.24 -17.27
N ASP A 283 12.24 -4.23 -17.17
CA ASP A 283 12.97 -5.01 -16.17
C ASP A 283 12.82 -4.35 -14.80
N LEU A 284 11.83 -4.78 -14.04
CA LEU A 284 11.47 -4.19 -12.74
C LEU A 284 12.62 -4.23 -11.71
N LYS A 285 13.59 -5.14 -11.87
CA LYS A 285 14.77 -5.21 -10.99
C LYS A 285 15.80 -4.11 -11.25
N LYS A 286 15.79 -3.56 -12.45
CA LYS A 286 16.74 -2.50 -12.87
C LYS A 286 16.07 -1.14 -12.94
N ALA A 287 14.75 -1.11 -12.94
CA ALA A 287 13.97 0.11 -13.01
C ALA A 287 14.15 0.95 -11.74
N LYS A 288 14.17 2.26 -11.92
CA LYS A 288 14.10 3.22 -10.81
C LYS A 288 12.64 3.31 -10.35
N VAL A 289 12.32 2.59 -9.29
CA VAL A 289 10.96 2.45 -8.76
C VAL A 289 10.77 3.29 -7.50
N PHE A 290 9.59 3.89 -7.34
CA PHE A 290 9.17 4.54 -6.10
C PHE A 290 7.73 4.13 -5.79
N LEU A 291 7.57 3.32 -4.74
CA LEU A 291 6.30 2.73 -4.31
C LEU A 291 6.24 2.71 -2.78
N ASN A 292 5.73 3.79 -2.22
CA ASN A 292 5.61 3.95 -0.76
C ASN A 292 4.20 3.59 -0.23
N GLU A 293 3.34 3.08 -1.07
CA GLU A 293 1.99 2.66 -0.72
C GLU A 293 2.05 1.50 0.30
N VAL A 294 1.28 1.64 1.35
CA VAL A 294 1.20 0.66 2.45
C VAL A 294 -0.08 -0.17 2.34
N VAL A 295 -1.18 0.42 1.83
CA VAL A 295 -2.48 -0.27 1.68
C VAL A 295 -3.20 0.11 0.40
#